data_d62ee327f5255ae2690f9f3ed36bc17a
#
_entry.id   d62ee327f5255ae2690f9f3ed36bc17a
#
_cell.length_a   1.000
_cell.length_b   1.000
_cell.length_c   1.000
_cell.angle_alpha   90.00
_cell.angle_beta   90.00
_cell.angle_gamma   90.00
#
_symmetry.space_group_name_H-M   'P 1'
#
loop_
_entity.id
_entity.type
_entity.pdbx_description
1 polymer ?
#
loop_
_entity_poly.entity_id
_entity_poly.type
_entity_poly.pdbx_seq_one_letter_code
_entity_poly.pdbx_strand_id
1 'polypeptide(L)'
;MRRMRIPATTANMGPGFDCIGMAFDFYNYIDFEPVDELEYCELTSGGDAGSIDLSKNNLIYKAYAAVFEYVQKPVAGIRMHFENNVPYSRGLGSSSAALIGGVKVANEVLGNPLNDAELLDVAMQFEGHPDNIAPALLGGVVISGLDEDGKVFYRKITPPSNLHCTVIIPDYPLATKEAREVLPKELSMKDAVHNIGRMALLVDAMHTGDLEQLALAMDDKLHQPYRMPLIKGMEELIPQAKALGALNVTISGAGPTILLVSDGEKDFSSLADLLKEKGVTAKITALHPVNKGAEMIEG
;
A
#
# COMPACT_ATOMS: atom_id res chain seq x y z
N MET A 1 -24.60 2.35 -12.44
CA MET A 1 -23.42 2.75 -11.63
C MET A 1 -22.15 2.43 -12.39
N ARG A 2 -21.13 3.24 -12.28
CA ARG A 2 -19.78 2.96 -12.80
C ARG A 2 -18.97 2.30 -11.68
N ARG A 3 -18.01 1.42 -12.03
CA ARG A 3 -17.22 0.70 -11.06
C ARG A 3 -15.73 1.00 -11.22
N MET A 4 -15.09 1.33 -10.11
CA MET A 4 -13.65 1.53 -10.02
C MET A 4 -13.03 0.45 -9.13
N ARG A 5 -11.90 -0.12 -9.53
CA ARG A 5 -11.08 -0.97 -8.67
C ARG A 5 -9.80 -0.27 -8.27
N ILE A 6 -9.38 -0.48 -7.02
CA ILE A 6 -8.18 0.12 -6.44
C ILE A 6 -7.36 -1.00 -5.80
N PRO A 7 -6.08 -1.17 -6.19
CA PRO A 7 -5.24 -2.24 -5.67
C PRO A 7 -4.79 -1.97 -4.23
N ALA A 8 -4.59 -3.04 -3.47
CA ALA A 8 -3.78 -3.04 -2.26
C ALA A 8 -2.32 -2.76 -2.59
N THR A 9 -1.56 -2.27 -1.62
CA THR A 9 -0.15 -1.96 -1.80
C THR A 9 0.69 -2.46 -0.63
N THR A 10 1.95 -2.75 -0.91
CA THR A 10 3.00 -2.86 0.10
C THR A 10 3.94 -1.67 -0.03
N ALA A 11 4.51 -1.22 1.06
CA ALA A 11 5.47 -0.14 1.09
C ALA A 11 6.75 -0.54 1.81
N ASN A 12 7.78 0.27 1.68
CA ASN A 12 9.12 0.12 2.24
C ASN A 12 9.95 -1.01 1.60
N MET A 13 9.40 -2.19 1.42
CA MET A 13 10.05 -3.34 0.77
C MET A 13 11.48 -3.61 1.29
N GLY A 14 11.68 -3.49 2.59
CA GLY A 14 12.99 -3.50 3.24
C GLY A 14 13.58 -2.09 3.34
N PRO A 15 14.66 -1.75 2.62
CA PRO A 15 15.46 -0.53 2.83
C PRO A 15 14.81 0.75 2.30
N GLY A 16 13.69 0.67 1.58
CA GLY A 16 13.07 1.81 0.91
C GLY A 16 12.03 2.55 1.75
N PHE A 17 12.32 2.78 3.04
CA PHE A 17 11.44 3.44 3.99
C PHE A 17 10.91 4.76 3.45
N ASP A 18 9.55 4.89 3.39
CA ASP A 18 8.80 6.03 2.88
C ASP A 18 9.11 6.42 1.40
N CYS A 19 9.83 5.55 0.65
CA CYS A 19 10.32 5.88 -0.70
C CYS A 19 9.86 4.92 -1.80
N ILE A 20 9.46 3.69 -1.49
CA ILE A 20 9.10 2.70 -2.49
C ILE A 20 7.89 1.88 -2.05
N GLY A 21 7.03 1.56 -3.01
CA GLY A 21 5.91 0.66 -2.80
C GLY A 21 5.56 -0.11 -4.07
N MET A 22 4.69 -1.08 -3.92
CA MET A 22 4.26 -1.97 -5.00
C MET A 22 2.77 -2.31 -4.88
N ALA A 23 2.06 -2.34 -6.01
CA ALA A 23 0.65 -2.69 -6.09
C ALA A 23 0.45 -4.20 -6.29
N PHE A 24 -0.63 -4.74 -5.70
CA PHE A 24 -1.01 -6.15 -5.77
C PHE A 24 -2.40 -6.36 -6.38
N ASP A 25 -2.65 -7.58 -6.86
CA ASP A 25 -3.94 -8.08 -7.39
C ASP A 25 -5.01 -8.34 -6.29
N PHE A 26 -4.99 -7.56 -5.25
CA PHE A 26 -5.97 -7.56 -4.17
C PHE A 26 -6.65 -6.20 -4.10
N TYR A 27 -7.97 -6.14 -4.32
CA TYR A 27 -8.64 -4.88 -4.66
C TYR A 27 -9.77 -4.53 -3.71
N ASN A 28 -9.89 -3.23 -3.44
CA ASN A 28 -11.14 -2.59 -3.05
C ASN A 28 -11.88 -2.10 -4.28
N TYR A 29 -13.21 -1.95 -4.17
CA TYR A 29 -14.05 -1.45 -5.26
C TYR A 29 -14.90 -0.28 -4.78
N ILE A 30 -15.19 0.64 -5.71
CA ILE A 30 -16.14 1.73 -5.51
C ILE A 30 -17.10 1.74 -6.68
N ASP A 31 -18.36 1.42 -6.40
CA ASP A 31 -19.45 1.66 -7.33
C ASP A 31 -19.95 3.09 -7.11
N PHE A 32 -20.08 3.89 -8.15
CA PHE A 32 -20.46 5.28 -7.99
C PHE A 32 -21.39 5.79 -9.11
N GLU A 33 -22.19 6.80 -8.75
CA GLU A 33 -23.11 7.49 -9.65
C GLU A 33 -23.17 8.98 -9.27
N PRO A 34 -22.84 9.91 -10.20
CA PRO A 34 -23.08 11.33 -9.97
C PRO A 34 -24.57 11.63 -9.80
N VAL A 35 -24.88 12.62 -8.99
CA VAL A 35 -26.25 13.12 -8.73
C VAL A 35 -26.29 14.61 -9.05
N ASP A 36 -27.38 15.10 -9.65
CA ASP A 36 -27.51 16.50 -10.09
C ASP A 36 -27.56 17.50 -8.91
N GLU A 37 -27.90 17.03 -7.70
CA GLU A 37 -27.91 17.87 -6.49
C GLU A 37 -26.50 18.08 -5.96
N LEU A 38 -26.07 19.34 -5.91
CA LEU A 38 -24.73 19.71 -5.38
C LEU A 38 -24.60 19.31 -3.92
N GLU A 39 -23.39 18.87 -3.53
CA GLU A 39 -23.05 18.42 -2.18
C GLU A 39 -23.87 17.23 -1.65
N TYR A 40 -24.73 16.64 -2.47
CA TYR A 40 -25.39 15.41 -2.07
C TYR A 40 -24.37 14.30 -1.84
N CYS A 41 -24.53 13.54 -0.75
CA CYS A 41 -23.60 12.47 -0.40
C CYS A 41 -24.36 11.29 0.19
N GLU A 42 -24.38 10.19 -0.52
CA GLU A 42 -24.94 8.93 -0.05
C GLU A 42 -23.85 7.86 -0.11
N LEU A 43 -23.43 7.35 1.04
CA LEU A 43 -22.39 6.36 1.18
C LEU A 43 -22.97 5.07 1.75
N THR A 44 -22.62 3.95 1.13
CA THR A 44 -22.95 2.61 1.61
C THR A 44 -21.70 1.74 1.56
N SER A 45 -21.68 0.66 2.33
CA SER A 45 -20.50 -0.23 2.35
C SER A 45 -20.90 -1.70 2.43
N GLY A 46 -20.05 -2.56 1.86
CA GLY A 46 -20.06 -4.00 1.94
C GLY A 46 -18.63 -4.55 2.06
N GLY A 47 -18.49 -5.88 2.07
CA GLY A 47 -17.20 -6.56 2.22
C GLY A 47 -16.79 -6.79 3.67
N ASP A 48 -15.62 -7.38 3.87
CA ASP A 48 -15.17 -7.96 5.15
C ASP A 48 -14.39 -6.97 6.05
N ALA A 49 -14.21 -5.72 5.63
CA ALA A 49 -13.27 -4.81 6.27
C ALA A 49 -13.82 -3.99 7.46
N GLY A 50 -14.93 -4.40 8.04
CA GLY A 50 -15.47 -3.77 9.26
C GLY A 50 -16.30 -2.51 8.99
N SER A 51 -16.69 -1.79 10.06
CA SER A 51 -17.52 -0.59 9.97
C SER A 51 -16.75 0.62 9.44
N ILE A 52 -17.34 1.30 8.48
CA ILE A 52 -16.81 2.53 7.87
C ILE A 52 -17.68 3.71 8.31
N ASP A 53 -17.07 4.88 8.49
CA ASP A 53 -17.84 6.13 8.62
C ASP A 53 -18.54 6.41 7.28
N LEU A 54 -19.86 6.42 7.28
CA LEU A 54 -20.70 6.68 6.10
C LEU A 54 -21.17 8.14 6.02
N SER A 55 -20.56 9.03 6.78
CA SER A 55 -20.80 10.47 6.73
C SER A 55 -19.82 11.17 5.76
N LYS A 56 -19.98 12.46 5.55
CA LYS A 56 -19.01 13.31 4.82
C LYS A 56 -17.62 13.36 5.49
N ASN A 57 -17.43 12.81 6.69
CA ASN A 57 -16.13 12.64 7.32
C ASN A 57 -15.36 11.43 6.79
N ASN A 58 -16.00 10.57 6.00
CA ASN A 58 -15.36 9.45 5.32
C ASN A 58 -14.15 9.93 4.49
N LEU A 59 -13.04 9.19 4.58
CA LEU A 59 -11.79 9.56 3.91
C LEU A 59 -11.94 9.59 2.38
N ILE A 60 -12.72 8.67 1.80
CA ILE A 60 -12.96 8.62 0.36
C ILE A 60 -13.74 9.87 -0.08
N TYR A 61 -14.78 10.26 0.68
CA TYR A 61 -15.53 11.47 0.34
C TYR A 61 -14.71 12.75 0.52
N LYS A 62 -13.88 12.85 1.56
CA LYS A 62 -12.96 13.98 1.73
C LYS A 62 -11.99 14.10 0.57
N ALA A 63 -11.40 13.00 0.14
CA ALA A 63 -10.52 12.96 -1.02
C ALA A 63 -11.26 13.32 -2.33
N TYR A 64 -12.50 12.84 -2.49
CA TYR A 64 -13.39 13.23 -3.58
C TYR A 64 -13.63 14.74 -3.60
N ALA A 65 -14.02 15.34 -2.48
CA ALA A 65 -14.30 16.77 -2.37
C ALA A 65 -13.03 17.63 -2.61
N ALA A 66 -11.87 17.19 -2.14
CA ALA A 66 -10.59 17.89 -2.31
C ALA A 66 -10.20 18.09 -3.78
N VAL A 67 -10.56 17.17 -4.68
CA VAL A 67 -10.33 17.35 -6.12
C VAL A 67 -11.17 18.50 -6.66
N PHE A 68 -12.44 18.62 -6.26
CA PHE A 68 -13.29 19.74 -6.67
C PHE A 68 -12.75 21.09 -6.14
N GLU A 69 -12.27 21.11 -4.90
CA GLU A 69 -11.61 22.27 -4.32
C GLU A 69 -10.34 22.65 -5.12
N TYR A 70 -9.50 21.67 -5.45
CA TYR A 70 -8.29 21.88 -6.23
C TYR A 70 -8.57 22.50 -7.61
N VAL A 71 -9.62 22.06 -8.29
CA VAL A 71 -10.04 22.63 -9.59
C VAL A 71 -11.00 23.83 -9.47
N GLN A 72 -11.26 24.31 -8.25
CA GLN A 72 -12.13 25.47 -7.94
C GLN A 72 -13.56 25.31 -8.50
N LYS A 73 -14.14 24.12 -8.37
CA LYS A 73 -15.52 23.83 -8.76
C LYS A 73 -16.39 23.45 -7.56
N PRO A 74 -17.71 23.68 -7.61
CA PRO A 74 -18.63 23.14 -6.60
C PRO A 74 -18.56 21.61 -6.57
N VAL A 75 -18.64 21.04 -5.36
CA VAL A 75 -18.63 19.57 -5.20
C VAL A 75 -19.90 18.98 -5.80
N ALA A 76 -19.76 18.15 -6.83
CA ALA A 76 -20.88 17.44 -7.43
C ALA A 76 -21.45 16.40 -6.44
N GLY A 77 -22.78 16.23 -6.49
CA GLY A 77 -23.43 15.19 -5.69
C GLY A 77 -23.02 13.80 -6.14
N ILE A 78 -22.96 12.85 -5.20
CA ILE A 78 -22.47 11.51 -5.45
C ILE A 78 -23.18 10.45 -4.59
N ARG A 79 -23.47 9.29 -5.19
CA ARG A 79 -23.69 8.04 -4.48
C ARG A 79 -22.48 7.15 -4.65
N MET A 80 -22.02 6.56 -3.56
CA MET A 80 -20.91 5.59 -3.59
C MET A 80 -21.25 4.37 -2.76
N HIS A 81 -20.93 3.19 -3.29
CA HIS A 81 -20.92 1.94 -2.55
C HIS A 81 -19.51 1.38 -2.50
N PHE A 82 -19.00 1.13 -1.28
CA PHE A 82 -17.65 0.64 -1.05
C PHE A 82 -17.66 -0.87 -0.79
N GLU A 83 -16.91 -1.61 -1.58
CA GLU A 83 -16.60 -3.01 -1.30
C GLU A 83 -15.14 -3.10 -0.83
N ASN A 84 -14.96 -3.25 0.50
CA ASN A 84 -13.65 -3.21 1.13
C ASN A 84 -13.17 -4.62 1.43
N ASN A 85 -12.23 -5.11 0.65
CA ASN A 85 -11.61 -6.42 0.82
C ASN A 85 -10.21 -6.30 1.47
N VAL A 86 -9.56 -5.14 1.29
CA VAL A 86 -8.23 -4.88 1.88
C VAL A 86 -8.41 -4.47 3.35
N PRO A 87 -7.90 -5.26 4.31
CA PRO A 87 -8.16 -5.03 5.72
C PRO A 87 -7.47 -3.75 6.23
N TYR A 88 -8.19 -3.01 7.10
CA TYR A 88 -7.69 -1.77 7.70
C TYR A 88 -6.55 -2.00 8.69
N SER A 89 -5.60 -1.06 8.73
CA SER A 89 -4.47 -1.05 9.68
C SER A 89 -3.70 -2.37 9.72
N ARG A 90 -3.48 -2.96 8.53
CA ARG A 90 -2.73 -4.21 8.37
C ARG A 90 -1.46 -4.06 7.52
N GLY A 91 -1.10 -2.85 7.08
CA GLY A 91 0.10 -2.63 6.27
C GLY A 91 -0.08 -2.99 4.78
N LEU A 92 -1.31 -3.01 4.28
CA LEU A 92 -1.65 -3.28 2.87
C LEU A 92 -2.22 -2.06 2.14
N GLY A 93 -1.91 -0.85 2.60
CA GLY A 93 -2.28 0.39 1.93
C GLY A 93 -3.78 0.70 1.88
N SER A 94 -4.59 0.19 2.85
CA SER A 94 -6.04 0.38 2.83
C SER A 94 -6.46 1.86 2.89
N SER A 95 -5.74 2.71 3.68
CA SER A 95 -5.97 4.16 3.72
C SER A 95 -5.66 4.81 2.38
N SER A 96 -4.53 4.47 1.80
CA SER A 96 -4.09 4.99 0.50
C SER A 96 -5.03 4.56 -0.63
N ALA A 97 -5.54 3.31 -0.59
CA ALA A 97 -6.55 2.84 -1.53
C ALA A 97 -7.87 3.65 -1.41
N ALA A 98 -8.27 4.01 -0.18
CA ALA A 98 -9.43 4.86 0.05
C ALA A 98 -9.22 6.28 -0.53
N LEU A 99 -8.06 6.89 -0.26
CA LEU A 99 -7.70 8.21 -0.82
C LEU A 99 -7.68 8.21 -2.34
N ILE A 100 -6.98 7.26 -2.94
CA ILE A 100 -6.88 7.14 -4.40
C ILE A 100 -8.23 6.84 -5.03
N GLY A 101 -9.05 6.02 -4.38
CA GLY A 101 -10.43 5.80 -4.81
C GLY A 101 -11.22 7.10 -4.89
N GLY A 102 -11.17 7.92 -3.84
CA GLY A 102 -11.86 9.22 -3.80
C GLY A 102 -11.38 10.19 -4.87
N VAL A 103 -10.06 10.40 -5.01
CA VAL A 103 -9.51 11.34 -6.02
C VAL A 103 -9.78 10.87 -7.44
N LYS A 104 -9.68 9.57 -7.72
CA LYS A 104 -9.95 9.01 -9.06
C LYS A 104 -11.42 9.11 -9.42
N VAL A 105 -12.34 8.80 -8.51
CA VAL A 105 -13.79 8.96 -8.74
C VAL A 105 -14.12 10.42 -9.04
N ALA A 106 -13.56 11.38 -8.27
CA ALA A 106 -13.78 12.80 -8.54
C ALA A 106 -13.27 13.22 -9.92
N ASN A 107 -12.06 12.78 -10.27
CA ASN A 107 -11.47 13.07 -11.58
C ASN A 107 -12.33 12.53 -12.72
N GLU A 108 -12.84 11.30 -12.59
CA GLU A 108 -13.78 10.69 -13.54
C GLU A 108 -15.12 11.47 -13.66
N VAL A 109 -15.67 11.94 -12.55
CA VAL A 109 -16.90 12.76 -12.53
C VAL A 109 -16.67 14.09 -13.23
N LEU A 110 -15.49 14.68 -13.10
CA LEU A 110 -15.10 15.94 -13.73
C LEU A 110 -14.68 15.81 -15.21
N GLY A 111 -14.58 14.58 -15.74
CA GLY A 111 -14.12 14.31 -17.11
C GLY A 111 -12.60 14.26 -17.24
N ASN A 112 -11.91 13.85 -16.18
CA ASN A 112 -10.45 13.64 -16.12
C ASN A 112 -9.61 14.91 -16.39
N PRO A 113 -9.86 16.05 -15.71
CA PRO A 113 -9.08 17.25 -15.91
C PRO A 113 -7.67 17.18 -15.35
N LEU A 114 -7.41 16.32 -14.34
CA LEU A 114 -6.12 16.22 -13.65
C LEU A 114 -5.32 15.03 -14.17
N ASN A 115 -4.00 15.21 -14.27
CA ASN A 115 -3.06 14.15 -14.53
C ASN A 115 -2.66 13.41 -13.23
N ASP A 116 -1.89 12.32 -13.36
CA ASP A 116 -1.51 11.49 -12.20
C ASP A 116 -0.69 12.24 -11.16
N ALA A 117 0.19 13.17 -11.55
CA ALA A 117 0.98 13.96 -10.61
C ALA A 117 0.09 14.88 -9.77
N GLU A 118 -0.86 15.56 -10.41
CA GLU A 118 -1.82 16.43 -9.73
C GLU A 118 -2.74 15.64 -8.79
N LEU A 119 -3.15 14.42 -9.18
CA LEU A 119 -3.93 13.53 -8.31
C LEU A 119 -3.13 13.07 -7.09
N LEU A 120 -1.83 12.79 -7.25
CA LEU A 120 -0.92 12.48 -6.13
C LEU A 120 -0.78 13.68 -5.20
N ASP A 121 -0.61 14.89 -5.73
CA ASP A 121 -0.51 16.12 -4.92
C ASP A 121 -1.79 16.37 -4.09
N VAL A 122 -2.97 16.10 -4.68
CA VAL A 122 -4.24 16.18 -3.93
C VAL A 122 -4.30 15.11 -2.83
N ALA A 123 -3.92 13.87 -3.13
CA ALA A 123 -3.95 12.77 -2.16
C ALA A 123 -2.97 13.01 -1.01
N MET A 124 -1.81 13.64 -1.28
CA MET A 124 -0.80 13.98 -0.27
C MET A 124 -1.25 14.98 0.78
N GLN A 125 -2.35 15.70 0.57
CA GLN A 125 -2.93 16.55 1.62
C GLN A 125 -3.43 15.75 2.84
N PHE A 126 -3.61 14.44 2.68
CA PHE A 126 -4.13 13.52 3.70
C PHE A 126 -3.10 12.52 4.23
N GLU A 127 -1.99 12.35 3.55
CA GLU A 127 -0.93 11.38 3.90
C GLU A 127 0.43 12.07 3.99
N GLY A 128 1.31 11.54 4.84
CA GLY A 128 2.66 12.10 5.05
C GLY A 128 3.73 11.59 4.08
N HIS A 129 3.44 10.55 3.28
CA HIS A 129 4.39 9.89 2.39
C HIS A 129 3.67 9.20 1.23
N PRO A 130 4.27 9.21 0.02
CA PRO A 130 3.61 8.75 -1.20
C PRO A 130 3.76 7.25 -1.48
N ASP A 131 4.49 6.50 -0.67
CA ASP A 131 4.93 5.11 -0.90
C ASP A 131 3.82 4.07 -1.08
N ASN A 132 2.62 4.33 -0.54
CA ASN A 132 1.41 3.54 -0.79
C ASN A 132 0.46 4.22 -1.79
N ILE A 133 0.36 5.55 -1.76
CA ILE A 133 -0.52 6.32 -2.64
C ILE A 133 -0.10 6.15 -4.09
N ALA A 134 1.21 6.30 -4.37
CA ALA A 134 1.73 6.23 -5.72
C ALA A 134 1.50 4.87 -6.40
N PRO A 135 1.82 3.71 -5.79
CA PRO A 135 1.49 2.44 -6.41
C PRO A 135 -0.01 2.14 -6.45
N ALA A 136 -0.83 2.64 -5.52
CA ALA A 136 -2.28 2.50 -5.60
C ALA A 136 -2.84 3.23 -6.84
N LEU A 137 -2.32 4.42 -7.16
CA LEU A 137 -2.74 5.19 -8.34
C LEU A 137 -2.18 4.61 -9.64
N LEU A 138 -0.88 4.32 -9.68
CA LEU A 138 -0.12 4.04 -10.90
C LEU A 138 0.00 2.55 -11.22
N GLY A 139 -0.06 1.69 -10.19
CA GLY A 139 0.35 0.30 -10.28
C GLY A 139 1.87 0.14 -10.39
N GLY A 140 2.32 -1.09 -10.43
CA GLY A 140 3.74 -1.43 -10.53
C GLY A 140 4.50 -1.27 -9.22
N VAL A 141 5.82 -1.24 -9.34
CA VAL A 141 6.72 -0.79 -8.28
C VAL A 141 6.97 0.69 -8.49
N VAL A 142 6.74 1.52 -7.48
CA VAL A 142 6.88 2.97 -7.61
C VAL A 142 7.85 3.49 -6.58
N ILE A 143 8.91 4.14 -7.06
CA ILE A 143 9.80 4.97 -6.26
C ILE A 143 9.15 6.36 -6.22
N SER A 144 9.02 6.95 -5.06
CA SER A 144 8.37 8.25 -4.89
C SER A 144 8.94 9.01 -3.70
N GLY A 145 8.77 10.31 -3.73
CA GLY A 145 9.18 11.22 -2.65
C GLY A 145 8.60 12.60 -2.89
N LEU A 146 8.99 13.55 -2.07
CA LEU A 146 8.61 14.96 -2.19
C LEU A 146 9.82 15.78 -2.61
N ASP A 147 9.59 16.73 -3.53
CA ASP A 147 10.60 17.75 -3.87
C ASP A 147 10.63 18.88 -2.82
N GLU A 148 11.45 19.90 -3.08
CA GLU A 148 11.62 21.07 -2.18
C GLU A 148 10.34 21.89 -2.04
N ASP A 149 9.43 21.85 -3.01
CA ASP A 149 8.13 22.51 -3.00
C ASP A 149 7.02 21.63 -2.40
N GLY A 150 7.36 20.41 -1.93
CA GLY A 150 6.43 19.45 -1.35
C GLY A 150 5.58 18.71 -2.38
N LYS A 151 5.94 18.77 -3.68
CA LYS A 151 5.25 18.04 -4.74
C LYS A 151 5.79 16.63 -4.89
N VAL A 152 4.92 15.71 -5.29
CA VAL A 152 5.30 14.32 -5.46
C VAL A 152 6.11 14.13 -6.75
N PHE A 153 7.34 13.66 -6.62
CA PHE A 153 8.05 13.05 -7.74
C PHE A 153 7.94 11.54 -7.68
N TYR A 154 7.91 10.89 -8.83
CA TYR A 154 7.85 9.43 -8.90
C TYR A 154 8.52 8.84 -10.13
N ARG A 155 8.91 7.56 -9.98
CA ARG A 155 9.32 6.71 -11.10
C ARG A 155 8.69 5.33 -10.93
N LYS A 156 7.94 4.91 -11.94
CA LYS A 156 7.35 3.57 -12.01
C LYS A 156 8.28 2.59 -12.68
N ILE A 157 8.35 1.38 -12.12
CA ILE A 157 9.05 0.21 -12.64
C ILE A 157 8.01 -0.90 -12.83
N THR A 158 8.07 -1.62 -13.94
CA THR A 158 7.28 -2.83 -14.13
C THR A 158 7.82 -3.93 -13.23
N PRO A 159 6.99 -4.54 -12.37
CA PRO A 159 7.45 -5.64 -11.52
C PRO A 159 8.03 -6.80 -12.36
N PRO A 160 9.11 -7.44 -11.89
CA PRO A 160 9.63 -8.64 -12.55
C PRO A 160 8.58 -9.75 -12.61
N SER A 161 8.43 -10.39 -13.77
CA SER A 161 7.43 -11.45 -13.97
C SER A 161 7.72 -12.74 -13.18
N ASN A 162 8.95 -12.93 -12.74
CA ASN A 162 9.41 -14.04 -11.92
C ASN A 162 9.34 -13.76 -10.41
N LEU A 163 8.87 -12.59 -10.01
CA LEU A 163 8.69 -12.22 -8.60
C LEU A 163 7.37 -12.78 -8.07
N HIS A 164 7.46 -13.68 -7.11
CA HIS A 164 6.32 -14.21 -6.37
C HIS A 164 6.26 -13.60 -4.98
N CYS A 165 5.07 -13.18 -4.57
CA CYS A 165 4.83 -12.57 -3.28
C CYS A 165 3.80 -13.38 -2.49
N THR A 166 4.07 -13.57 -1.20
CA THR A 166 3.10 -14.10 -0.26
C THR A 166 3.00 -13.16 0.92
N VAL A 167 1.80 -12.80 1.32
CA VAL A 167 1.56 -11.97 2.49
C VAL A 167 0.98 -12.80 3.62
N ILE A 168 1.47 -12.57 4.83
CA ILE A 168 0.93 -13.11 6.07
C ILE A 168 0.26 -11.95 6.79
N ILE A 169 -1.06 -12.03 6.92
CA ILE A 169 -1.91 -10.95 7.45
C ILE A 169 -2.41 -11.37 8.84
N PRO A 170 -1.81 -10.87 9.94
CA PRO A 170 -2.30 -11.12 11.28
C PRO A 170 -3.69 -10.52 11.50
N ASP A 171 -4.47 -11.10 12.40
CA ASP A 171 -5.84 -10.69 12.72
C ASP A 171 -5.95 -9.47 13.65
N TYR A 172 -4.82 -8.91 14.11
CA TYR A 172 -4.77 -7.70 14.93
C TYR A 172 -4.28 -6.47 14.14
N PRO A 173 -4.79 -5.27 14.44
CA PRO A 173 -4.33 -4.04 13.81
C PRO A 173 -3.02 -3.55 14.40
N LEU A 174 -2.24 -2.80 13.60
CA LEU A 174 -1.12 -2.00 14.05
C LEU A 174 -1.25 -0.60 13.45
N ALA A 175 -1.43 0.41 14.30
CA ALA A 175 -1.56 1.78 13.82
C ALA A 175 -0.22 2.30 13.28
N THR A 176 -0.25 3.00 12.14
CA THR A 176 0.96 3.59 11.54
C THR A 176 1.68 4.53 12.52
N LYS A 177 0.91 5.26 13.35
CA LYS A 177 1.46 6.13 14.40
C LYS A 177 2.31 5.32 15.41
N GLU A 178 1.78 4.23 15.91
CA GLU A 178 2.49 3.33 16.85
C GLU A 178 3.76 2.77 16.22
N ALA A 179 3.68 2.29 14.98
CA ALA A 179 4.85 1.80 14.23
C ALA A 179 5.90 2.88 13.92
N ARG A 180 5.54 4.16 13.99
CA ARG A 180 6.48 5.28 13.85
C ARG A 180 7.09 5.71 15.19
N GLU A 181 6.37 5.58 16.28
CA GLU A 181 6.83 5.98 17.62
C GLU A 181 8.04 5.16 18.11
N VAL A 182 8.21 3.94 17.60
CA VAL A 182 9.36 3.08 17.96
C VAL A 182 10.63 3.37 17.16
N LEU A 183 10.54 4.22 16.12
CA LEU A 183 11.68 4.53 15.27
C LEU A 183 12.68 5.46 16.01
N PRO A 184 13.99 5.27 15.80
CA PRO A 184 14.99 6.13 16.37
C PRO A 184 14.91 7.54 15.76
N LYS A 185 15.24 8.56 16.55
CA LYS A 185 15.32 9.95 16.08
C LYS A 185 16.60 10.22 15.27
N GLU A 186 17.62 9.39 15.45
CA GLU A 186 18.93 9.52 14.81
C GLU A 186 19.39 8.14 14.34
N LEU A 187 20.09 8.11 13.22
CA LEU A 187 20.70 6.90 12.67
C LEU A 187 22.22 7.04 12.65
N SER A 188 22.91 5.91 12.82
CA SER A 188 24.36 5.91 12.60
C SER A 188 24.66 6.12 11.10
N MET A 189 25.78 6.79 10.79
CA MET A 189 26.25 6.92 9.41
C MET A 189 26.42 5.54 8.74
N LYS A 190 26.82 4.53 9.51
CA LYS A 190 26.98 3.15 9.02
C LYS A 190 25.63 2.57 8.55
N ASP A 191 24.57 2.74 9.32
CA ASP A 191 23.25 2.22 8.99
C ASP A 191 22.61 3.01 7.83
N ALA A 192 22.84 4.33 7.78
CA ALA A 192 22.41 5.15 6.65
C ALA A 192 23.08 4.70 5.33
N VAL A 193 24.41 4.51 5.32
CA VAL A 193 25.14 4.01 4.15
C VAL A 193 24.70 2.60 3.76
N HIS A 194 24.42 1.73 4.75
CA HIS A 194 23.87 0.40 4.49
C HIS A 194 22.55 0.50 3.71
N ASN A 195 21.58 1.28 4.21
CA ASN A 195 20.27 1.42 3.58
C ASN A 195 20.36 2.07 2.18
N ILE A 196 21.19 3.09 2.00
CA ILE A 196 21.41 3.72 0.68
C ILE A 196 21.90 2.67 -0.34
N GLY A 197 22.90 1.87 0.03
CA GLY A 197 23.42 0.80 -0.83
C GLY A 197 22.39 -0.27 -1.13
N ARG A 198 21.60 -0.69 -0.12
CA ARG A 198 20.53 -1.68 -0.29
C ARG A 198 19.40 -1.15 -1.16
N MET A 199 19.00 0.11 -0.97
CA MET A 199 17.96 0.71 -1.82
C MET A 199 18.40 0.79 -3.29
N ALA A 200 19.64 1.16 -3.56
CA ALA A 200 20.17 1.17 -4.92
C ALA A 200 20.12 -0.23 -5.57
N LEU A 201 20.53 -1.27 -4.84
CA LEU A 201 20.44 -2.66 -5.29
C LEU A 201 18.98 -3.13 -5.47
N LEU A 202 18.06 -2.71 -4.59
CA LEU A 202 16.64 -3.04 -4.69
C LEU A 202 16.05 -2.51 -6.01
N VAL A 203 16.34 -1.27 -6.34
CA VAL A 203 15.86 -0.63 -7.58
C VAL A 203 16.42 -1.36 -8.80
N ASP A 204 17.72 -1.67 -8.81
CA ASP A 204 18.34 -2.41 -9.90
C ASP A 204 17.79 -3.82 -10.05
N ALA A 205 17.65 -4.55 -8.95
CA ALA A 205 17.04 -5.89 -8.94
C ALA A 205 15.59 -5.91 -9.43
N MET A 206 14.79 -4.91 -9.05
CA MET A 206 13.42 -4.77 -9.55
C MET A 206 13.37 -4.44 -11.04
N HIS A 207 14.38 -3.74 -11.56
CA HIS A 207 14.48 -3.41 -12.99
C HIS A 207 14.98 -4.57 -13.84
N THR A 208 15.97 -5.31 -13.35
CA THR A 208 16.62 -6.42 -14.06
C THR A 208 15.92 -7.77 -13.88
N GLY A 209 15.14 -7.94 -12.81
CA GLY A 209 14.55 -9.22 -12.42
C GLY A 209 15.55 -10.17 -11.75
N ASP A 210 16.68 -9.65 -11.25
CA ASP A 210 17.67 -10.44 -10.49
C ASP A 210 17.17 -10.67 -9.05
N LEU A 211 16.56 -11.84 -8.82
CA LEU A 211 15.99 -12.19 -7.53
C LEU A 211 17.03 -12.55 -6.46
N GLU A 212 18.22 -12.99 -6.83
CA GLU A 212 19.31 -13.20 -5.87
C GLU A 212 19.79 -11.84 -5.31
N GLN A 213 19.98 -10.88 -6.20
CA GLN A 213 20.29 -9.50 -5.78
C GLN A 213 19.15 -8.88 -4.98
N LEU A 214 17.89 -9.13 -5.36
CA LEU A 214 16.71 -8.69 -4.60
C LEU A 214 16.73 -9.21 -3.16
N ALA A 215 17.02 -10.49 -2.96
CA ALA A 215 17.12 -11.11 -1.64
C ALA A 215 18.16 -10.40 -0.75
N LEU A 216 19.31 -10.06 -1.31
CA LEU A 216 20.36 -9.30 -0.64
C LEU A 216 19.92 -7.85 -0.35
N ALA A 217 19.24 -7.23 -1.30
CA ALA A 217 18.87 -5.83 -1.26
C ALA A 217 17.81 -5.51 -0.19
N MET A 218 16.92 -6.44 0.12
CA MET A 218 15.78 -6.21 1.04
C MET A 218 16.17 -6.23 2.54
N ASP A 219 17.47 -6.23 2.88
CA ASP A 219 17.93 -6.07 4.26
C ASP A 219 17.88 -4.58 4.66
N ASP A 220 17.37 -4.30 5.87
CA ASP A 220 17.09 -2.95 6.36
C ASP A 220 17.66 -2.72 7.76
N LYS A 221 18.19 -1.54 7.98
CA LYS A 221 18.70 -1.07 9.28
C LYS A 221 17.98 0.17 9.81
N LEU A 222 16.98 0.68 9.05
CA LEU A 222 16.34 1.95 9.37
C LEU A 222 15.05 1.77 10.16
N HIS A 223 14.19 0.83 9.76
CA HIS A 223 12.86 0.70 10.40
C HIS A 223 12.53 -0.72 10.89
N GLN A 224 12.86 -1.76 10.14
CA GLN A 224 12.47 -3.14 10.47
C GLN A 224 12.99 -3.62 11.83
N PRO A 225 14.25 -3.37 12.21
CA PRO A 225 14.76 -3.80 13.52
C PRO A 225 13.95 -3.24 14.70
N TYR A 226 13.40 -2.04 14.55
CA TYR A 226 12.62 -1.36 15.58
C TYR A 226 11.14 -1.75 15.55
N ARG A 227 10.59 -2.07 14.39
CA ARG A 227 9.18 -2.48 14.22
C ARG A 227 8.95 -3.97 14.47
N MET A 228 9.94 -4.80 14.24
CA MET A 228 9.84 -6.26 14.37
C MET A 228 9.29 -6.70 15.74
N PRO A 229 9.69 -6.12 16.89
CA PRO A 229 9.13 -6.47 18.19
C PRO A 229 7.62 -6.21 18.34
N LEU A 230 7.03 -5.35 17.49
CA LEU A 230 5.59 -5.09 17.46
C LEU A 230 4.81 -6.20 16.75
N ILE A 231 5.51 -7.06 15.99
CA ILE A 231 4.90 -8.11 15.16
C ILE A 231 5.17 -9.46 15.82
N LYS A 232 4.17 -9.96 16.53
CA LYS A 232 4.30 -11.20 17.30
C LYS A 232 4.69 -12.39 16.43
N GLY A 233 5.76 -13.08 16.79
CA GLY A 233 6.25 -14.27 16.12
C GLY A 233 7.07 -14.00 14.85
N MET A 234 7.34 -12.75 14.48
CA MET A 234 8.10 -12.44 13.26
C MET A 234 9.56 -12.92 13.35
N GLU A 235 10.21 -12.79 14.49
CA GLU A 235 11.61 -13.23 14.67
C GLU A 235 11.77 -14.73 14.41
N GLU A 236 10.85 -15.55 14.92
CA GLU A 236 10.86 -17.00 14.73
C GLU A 236 10.38 -17.41 13.33
N LEU A 237 9.50 -16.60 12.74
CA LEU A 237 8.96 -16.84 11.41
C LEU A 237 10.03 -16.68 10.31
N ILE A 238 10.92 -15.69 10.41
CA ILE A 238 11.92 -15.39 9.38
C ILE A 238 12.78 -16.61 9.02
N PRO A 239 13.45 -17.31 9.94
CA PRO A 239 14.27 -18.46 9.59
C PRO A 239 13.45 -19.62 8.99
N GLN A 240 12.21 -19.83 9.45
CA GLN A 240 11.35 -20.87 8.92
C GLN A 240 10.86 -20.52 7.49
N ALA A 241 10.45 -19.29 7.24
CA ALA A 241 10.07 -18.85 5.91
C ALA A 241 11.23 -19.01 4.91
N LYS A 242 12.46 -18.67 5.32
CA LYS A 242 13.66 -18.91 4.50
C LYS A 242 13.91 -20.39 4.24
N ALA A 243 13.73 -21.26 5.22
CA ALA A 243 13.84 -22.69 5.06
C ALA A 243 12.79 -23.27 4.10
N LEU A 244 11.62 -22.64 3.98
CA LEU A 244 10.56 -22.98 3.03
C LEU A 244 10.76 -22.35 1.65
N GLY A 245 11.84 -21.60 1.43
CA GLY A 245 12.20 -21.03 0.13
C GLY A 245 11.86 -19.56 -0.07
N ALA A 246 11.54 -18.82 1.01
CA ALA A 246 11.49 -17.37 0.91
C ALA A 246 12.90 -16.81 0.68
N LEU A 247 13.07 -16.00 -0.35
CA LEU A 247 14.31 -15.28 -0.64
C LEU A 247 14.54 -14.17 0.39
N ASN A 248 13.47 -13.46 0.76
CA ASN A 248 13.50 -12.50 1.86
C ASN A 248 12.13 -12.37 2.53
N VAL A 249 12.15 -11.81 3.74
CA VAL A 249 11.00 -11.57 4.61
C VAL A 249 11.08 -10.14 5.12
N THR A 250 10.05 -9.34 4.82
CA THR A 250 10.00 -7.92 5.22
C THR A 250 8.65 -7.56 5.82
N ILE A 251 8.61 -6.44 6.52
CA ILE A 251 7.37 -5.83 7.00
C ILE A 251 6.72 -5.11 5.82
N SER A 252 5.44 -5.34 5.58
CA SER A 252 4.66 -4.58 4.61
C SER A 252 4.18 -3.27 5.21
N GLY A 253 4.67 -2.14 4.69
CA GLY A 253 4.36 -0.81 5.20
C GLY A 253 4.71 -0.64 6.69
N ALA A 254 3.72 -0.29 7.50
CA ALA A 254 3.87 -0.21 8.96
C ALA A 254 3.74 -1.56 9.67
N GLY A 255 3.27 -2.60 8.97
CA GLY A 255 2.87 -3.89 9.53
C GLY A 255 1.39 -3.89 9.98
N PRO A 256 0.93 -4.94 10.68
CA PRO A 256 1.66 -6.15 11.06
C PRO A 256 1.83 -7.17 9.93
N THR A 257 1.33 -6.91 8.72
CA THR A 257 1.50 -7.81 7.57
C THR A 257 2.98 -8.01 7.27
N ILE A 258 3.34 -9.28 7.06
CA ILE A 258 4.67 -9.71 6.68
C ILE A 258 4.62 -10.06 5.19
N LEU A 259 5.56 -9.54 4.42
CA LEU A 259 5.76 -9.84 3.00
C LEU A 259 6.90 -10.84 2.85
N LEU A 260 6.62 -11.95 2.17
CA LEU A 260 7.61 -12.92 1.71
C LEU A 260 7.77 -12.78 0.20
N VAL A 261 9.00 -12.79 -0.28
CA VAL A 261 9.32 -12.83 -1.70
C VAL A 261 10.01 -14.15 -2.04
N SER A 262 9.72 -14.71 -3.21
CA SER A 262 10.27 -16.00 -3.67
C SER A 262 10.46 -16.01 -5.19
N ASP A 263 11.25 -16.96 -5.69
CA ASP A 263 11.56 -17.17 -7.10
C ASP A 263 10.58 -18.10 -7.82
N GLY A 264 9.46 -18.39 -7.19
CA GLY A 264 8.40 -19.27 -7.66
C GLY A 264 7.35 -19.46 -6.58
N GLU A 265 6.27 -20.14 -6.90
CA GLU A 265 5.26 -20.52 -5.93
C GLU A 265 5.86 -21.44 -4.87
N LYS A 266 5.66 -21.08 -3.61
CA LYS A 266 6.09 -21.83 -2.42
C LYS A 266 4.91 -22.01 -1.48
N ASP A 267 4.90 -23.14 -0.78
CA ASP A 267 3.90 -23.37 0.26
C ASP A 267 4.42 -22.86 1.61
N PHE A 268 3.82 -21.78 2.09
CA PHE A 268 4.11 -21.19 3.39
C PHE A 268 2.99 -21.44 4.42
N SER A 269 2.05 -22.34 4.14
CA SER A 269 0.87 -22.58 5.00
C SER A 269 1.22 -22.98 6.43
N SER A 270 2.31 -23.74 6.63
CA SER A 270 2.79 -24.15 7.96
C SER A 270 3.21 -22.97 8.87
N LEU A 271 3.49 -21.80 8.31
CA LEU A 271 3.79 -20.60 9.10
C LEU A 271 2.57 -20.09 9.89
N ALA A 272 1.35 -20.46 9.46
CA ALA A 272 0.14 -20.16 10.22
C ALA A 272 0.10 -20.90 11.57
N ASP A 273 0.57 -22.14 11.59
CA ASP A 273 0.62 -22.95 12.83
C ASP A 273 1.66 -22.38 13.81
N LEU A 274 2.81 -21.96 13.30
CA LEU A 274 3.82 -21.26 14.12
C LEU A 274 3.25 -19.99 14.77
N LEU A 275 2.55 -19.16 14.01
CA LEU A 275 1.94 -17.94 14.54
C LEU A 275 0.84 -18.25 15.54
N LYS A 276 0.06 -19.31 15.30
CA LYS A 276 -0.98 -19.78 16.22
C LYS A 276 -0.41 -20.23 17.57
N GLU A 277 0.77 -20.86 17.60
CA GLU A 277 1.50 -21.17 18.83
C GLU A 277 1.92 -19.92 19.62
N LYS A 278 2.11 -18.79 18.91
CA LYS A 278 2.35 -17.47 19.49
C LYS A 278 1.08 -16.70 19.84
N GLY A 279 -0.10 -17.34 19.70
CA GLY A 279 -1.39 -16.73 19.99
C GLY A 279 -1.86 -15.73 18.92
N VAL A 280 -1.38 -15.89 17.68
CA VAL A 280 -1.75 -15.03 16.55
C VAL A 280 -2.45 -15.87 15.49
N THR A 281 -3.66 -15.49 15.13
CA THR A 281 -4.33 -15.98 13.92
C THR A 281 -3.88 -15.12 12.75
N ALA A 282 -3.54 -15.74 11.62
CA ALA A 282 -3.13 -15.01 10.42
C ALA A 282 -3.68 -15.68 9.16
N LYS A 283 -4.00 -14.87 8.16
CA LYS A 283 -4.32 -15.33 6.80
C LYS A 283 -3.03 -15.31 5.97
N ILE A 284 -2.72 -16.40 5.29
CA ILE A 284 -1.61 -16.48 4.34
C ILE A 284 -2.21 -16.47 2.93
N THR A 285 -1.73 -15.58 2.09
CA THR A 285 -2.28 -15.40 0.73
C THR A 285 -1.16 -15.06 -0.24
N ALA A 286 -1.05 -15.80 -1.33
CA ALA A 286 -0.24 -15.41 -2.47
C ALA A 286 -0.90 -14.19 -3.15
N LEU A 287 -0.11 -13.19 -3.49
CA LEU A 287 -0.52 -11.99 -4.22
C LEU A 287 0.46 -11.77 -5.38
N HIS A 288 -0.07 -11.26 -6.49
CA HIS A 288 0.75 -10.96 -7.66
C HIS A 288 0.93 -9.45 -7.81
N PRO A 289 2.15 -8.98 -8.04
CA PRO A 289 2.36 -7.59 -8.42
C PRO A 289 1.60 -7.24 -9.70
N VAL A 290 0.89 -6.11 -9.70
CA VAL A 290 0.12 -5.65 -10.87
C VAL A 290 0.66 -4.34 -11.40
N ASN A 291 0.68 -4.22 -12.73
CA ASN A 291 1.22 -3.05 -13.40
C ASN A 291 0.17 -1.94 -13.64
N LYS A 292 -1.10 -2.19 -13.27
CA LYS A 292 -2.17 -1.21 -13.34
C LYS A 292 -2.61 -0.81 -11.93
N GLY A 293 -2.74 0.49 -11.71
CA GLY A 293 -3.27 1.06 -10.48
C GLY A 293 -4.79 1.17 -10.50
N ALA A 294 -5.30 2.19 -9.82
CA ALA A 294 -6.74 2.47 -9.78
C ALA A 294 -7.30 2.74 -11.17
N GLU A 295 -8.26 1.93 -11.60
CA GLU A 295 -8.84 2.03 -12.94
C GLU A 295 -10.35 1.75 -12.94
N MET A 296 -11.03 2.34 -13.93
CA MET A 296 -12.42 1.98 -14.24
C MET A 296 -12.47 0.58 -14.83
N ILE A 297 -13.45 -0.20 -14.38
CA ILE A 297 -13.74 -1.53 -14.94
C ILE A 297 -15.18 -1.58 -15.44
N GLU A 298 -15.44 -2.45 -16.42
CA GLU A 298 -16.80 -2.76 -16.85
C GLU A 298 -17.52 -3.48 -15.70
N GLY A 299 -18.68 -2.98 -15.30
CA GLY A 299 -19.53 -3.55 -14.26
C GLY A 299 -20.42 -4.66 -14.78
#